data_b5df5e437992627a6ad947aadaf9bba0
#
_entry.id   b5df5e437992627a6ad947aadaf9bba0
#
_cell.length_a   1.000
_cell.length_b   1.000
_cell.length_c   1.000
_cell.angle_alpha   90.00
_cell.angle_beta   90.00
_cell.angle_gamma   90.00
#
_symmetry.space_group_name_H-M   'P 1'
#
loop_
_entity.id
_entity.type
_entity.pdbx_description
1 polymer ?
#
loop_
_entity_poly.entity_id
_entity_poly.type
_entity_poly.pdbx_seq_one_letter_code
_entity_poly.pdbx_strand_id
1 'polypeptide(L)'
;MTIDQLSNILDEIKGYVDDYKVVKEENNQLREAVAPLQEQISQLQATISEKENEIAAKNSRITELEANVLELQEAANLNLTKAQELVNELKEIANA
;
A
#
# COMPACT_ATOMS: atom_id res chain seq x y z
N MET A 1 49.05 -7.78 -46.95
CA MET A 1 48.04 -8.61 -46.36
C MET A 1 47.93 -9.89 -47.14
N THR A 2 48.03 -11.03 -46.47
CA THR A 2 47.85 -12.33 -47.11
C THR A 2 46.35 -12.72 -47.14
N ILE A 3 46.04 -13.73 -47.95
CA ILE A 3 44.69 -14.28 -48.01
C ILE A 3 44.29 -14.85 -46.64
N ASP A 4 45.22 -15.48 -45.92
CA ASP A 4 44.97 -16.02 -44.60
C ASP A 4 44.67 -14.93 -43.58
N GLN A 5 45.36 -13.81 -43.62
CA GLN A 5 45.10 -12.65 -42.78
C GLN A 5 43.72 -12.05 -43.05
N LEU A 6 43.36 -11.95 -44.32
CA LEU A 6 42.05 -11.46 -44.73
C LEU A 6 40.95 -12.42 -44.25
N SER A 7 41.13 -13.71 -44.39
CA SER A 7 40.18 -14.73 -43.91
C SER A 7 39.98 -14.62 -42.43
N ASN A 8 41.06 -14.45 -41.64
CA ASN A 8 40.97 -14.28 -40.18
C ASN A 8 40.19 -13.04 -39.78
N ILE A 9 40.40 -11.93 -40.50
CA ILE A 9 39.65 -10.68 -40.27
C ILE A 9 38.16 -10.88 -40.55
N LEU A 10 37.83 -11.55 -41.64
CA LEU A 10 36.44 -11.86 -41.97
C LEU A 10 35.76 -12.75 -40.90
N ASP A 11 36.48 -13.72 -40.37
CA ASP A 11 35.97 -14.59 -39.30
C ASP A 11 35.71 -13.80 -38.01
N GLU A 12 36.62 -12.87 -37.66
CA GLU A 12 36.40 -11.97 -36.52
C GLU A 12 35.18 -11.09 -36.71
N ILE A 13 34.99 -10.54 -37.91
CA ILE A 13 33.83 -9.71 -38.23
C ILE A 13 32.52 -10.52 -38.09
N LYS A 14 32.51 -11.77 -38.58
CA LYS A 14 31.37 -12.67 -38.40
C LYS A 14 31.05 -12.90 -36.93
N GLY A 15 32.10 -13.13 -36.13
CA GLY A 15 31.96 -13.30 -34.69
C GLY A 15 31.29 -12.08 -34.04
N TYR A 16 31.74 -10.89 -34.37
CA TYR A 16 31.13 -9.64 -33.86
C TYR A 16 29.67 -9.45 -34.31
N VAL A 17 29.38 -9.80 -35.57
CA VAL A 17 28.00 -9.73 -36.09
C VAL A 17 27.11 -10.73 -35.35
N ASP A 18 27.56 -11.94 -35.09
CA ASP A 18 26.81 -12.96 -34.36
C ASP A 18 26.57 -12.53 -32.92
N ASP A 19 27.58 -11.99 -32.27
CA ASP A 19 27.47 -11.43 -30.91
C ASP A 19 26.44 -10.28 -30.86
N TYR A 20 26.48 -9.39 -31.84
CA TYR A 20 25.50 -8.31 -31.94
C TYR A 20 24.06 -8.82 -32.07
N LYS A 21 23.86 -9.85 -32.90
CA LYS A 21 22.52 -10.47 -33.06
C LYS A 21 22.02 -11.06 -31.76
N VAL A 22 22.87 -11.74 -31.01
CA VAL A 22 22.54 -12.33 -29.71
C VAL A 22 22.15 -11.23 -28.73
N VAL A 23 22.96 -10.17 -28.60
CA VAL A 23 22.67 -9.05 -27.69
C VAL A 23 21.38 -8.34 -28.10
N LYS A 24 21.16 -8.15 -29.37
CA LYS A 24 19.91 -7.54 -29.87
C LYS A 24 18.69 -8.35 -29.50
N GLU A 25 18.75 -9.69 -29.65
CA GLU A 25 17.65 -10.58 -29.28
C GLU A 25 17.42 -10.56 -27.77
N GLU A 26 18.46 -10.64 -26.97
CA GLU A 26 18.36 -10.53 -25.50
C GLU A 26 17.73 -9.18 -25.09
N ASN A 27 18.13 -8.11 -25.75
CA ASN A 27 17.60 -6.77 -25.49
C ASN A 27 16.09 -6.73 -25.77
N ASN A 28 15.65 -7.30 -26.90
CA ASN A 28 14.24 -7.39 -27.25
C ASN A 28 13.45 -8.22 -26.23
N GLN A 29 13.99 -9.36 -25.79
CA GLN A 29 13.37 -10.19 -24.77
C GLN A 29 13.25 -9.47 -23.43
N LEU A 30 14.28 -8.73 -23.03
CA LEU A 30 14.25 -7.93 -21.81
C LEU A 30 13.21 -6.81 -21.89
N ARG A 31 13.10 -6.14 -23.00
CA ARG A 31 12.06 -5.11 -23.20
C ARG A 31 10.66 -5.69 -23.12
N GLU A 32 10.44 -6.85 -23.71
CA GLU A 32 9.17 -7.56 -23.64
C GLU A 32 8.84 -8.01 -22.24
N ALA A 33 9.85 -8.37 -21.45
CA ALA A 33 9.68 -8.74 -20.04
C ALA A 33 9.42 -7.52 -19.15
N VAL A 34 10.05 -6.39 -19.45
CA VAL A 34 9.94 -5.15 -18.65
C VAL A 34 8.58 -4.47 -18.85
N ALA A 35 8.01 -4.48 -20.06
CA ALA A 35 6.76 -3.79 -20.34
C ALA A 35 5.59 -4.21 -19.44
N PRO A 36 5.32 -5.52 -19.25
CA PRO A 36 4.27 -5.96 -18.31
C PRO A 36 4.56 -5.57 -16.87
N LEU A 37 5.82 -5.55 -16.48
CA LEU A 37 6.23 -5.16 -15.12
C LEU A 37 5.95 -3.69 -14.84
N GLN A 38 6.21 -2.83 -15.82
CA GLN A 38 5.89 -1.40 -15.73
C GLN A 38 4.39 -1.17 -15.57
N GLU A 39 3.58 -1.92 -16.30
CA GLU A 39 2.13 -1.85 -16.16
C GLU A 39 1.68 -2.31 -14.77
N GLN A 40 2.23 -3.42 -14.26
CA GLN A 40 1.95 -3.90 -12.92
C GLN A 40 2.33 -2.88 -11.86
N ILE A 41 3.47 -2.21 -12.00
CA ILE A 41 3.89 -1.13 -11.09
C ILE A 41 2.86 0.00 -11.09
N SER A 42 2.39 0.43 -12.24
CA SER A 42 1.38 1.49 -12.35
C SER A 42 0.06 1.08 -11.68
N GLN A 43 -0.37 -0.16 -11.87
CA GLN A 43 -1.58 -0.70 -11.24
C GLN A 43 -1.42 -0.77 -9.73
N LEU A 44 -0.27 -1.22 -9.24
CA LEU A 44 0.02 -1.29 -7.81
C LEU A 44 0.07 0.09 -7.18
N GLN A 45 0.64 1.08 -7.87
CA GLN A 45 0.65 2.47 -7.40
C GLN A 45 -0.77 3.02 -7.26
N ALA A 46 -1.64 2.75 -8.23
CA ALA A 46 -3.05 3.15 -8.18
C ALA A 46 -3.76 2.47 -7.00
N THR A 47 -3.53 1.16 -6.80
CA THR A 47 -4.09 0.42 -5.68
C THR A 47 -3.63 0.95 -4.33
N ILE A 48 -2.34 1.28 -4.22
CA ILE A 48 -1.78 1.89 -3.00
C ILE A 48 -2.47 3.22 -2.69
N SER A 49 -2.67 4.07 -3.68
CA SER A 49 -3.37 5.35 -3.50
C SER A 49 -4.80 5.16 -3.04
N GLU A 50 -5.53 4.20 -3.60
CA GLU A 50 -6.88 3.85 -3.15
C GLU A 50 -6.88 3.38 -1.70
N LYS A 51 -5.96 2.51 -1.34
CA LYS A 51 -5.84 1.98 0.02
C LYS A 51 -5.47 3.06 1.03
N GLU A 52 -4.60 3.97 0.66
CA GLU A 52 -4.26 5.13 1.51
C GLU A 52 -5.50 6.00 1.78
N ASN A 53 -6.31 6.25 0.76
CA ASN A 53 -7.56 6.99 0.91
C ASN A 53 -8.58 6.25 1.79
N GLU A 54 -8.71 4.93 1.61
CA GLU A 54 -9.56 4.10 2.46
C GLU A 54 -9.11 4.14 3.92
N ILE A 55 -7.82 4.04 4.16
CA ILE A 55 -7.23 4.10 5.49
C ILE A 55 -7.50 5.46 6.14
N ALA A 56 -7.32 6.56 5.40
CA ALA A 56 -7.61 7.90 5.90
C ALA A 56 -9.09 8.05 6.29
N ALA A 57 -10.00 7.56 5.47
CA ALA A 57 -11.44 7.58 5.75
C ALA A 57 -11.77 6.74 7.00
N LYS A 58 -11.20 5.57 7.12
CA LYS A 58 -11.40 4.70 8.29
C LYS A 58 -10.84 5.30 9.56
N ASN A 59 -9.67 5.94 9.49
CA ASN A 59 -9.07 6.61 10.63
C ASN A 59 -9.95 7.78 11.11
N SER A 60 -10.51 8.56 10.19
CA SER A 60 -11.48 9.60 10.53
C SER A 60 -12.72 9.03 11.21
N ARG A 61 -13.22 7.91 10.71
CA ARG A 61 -14.35 7.21 11.30
C ARG A 61 -14.06 6.69 12.70
N ILE A 62 -12.88 6.13 12.90
CA ILE A 62 -12.44 5.66 14.20
C ILE A 62 -12.39 6.81 15.21
N THR A 63 -11.86 7.96 14.80
CA THR A 63 -11.81 9.16 15.66
C THR A 63 -13.20 9.61 16.07
N GLU A 64 -14.16 9.64 15.12
CA GLU A 64 -15.56 9.96 15.42
C GLU A 64 -16.18 8.95 16.40
N LEU A 65 -15.96 7.67 16.19
CA LEU A 65 -16.47 6.62 17.05
C LEU A 65 -15.89 6.68 18.45
N GLU A 66 -14.59 6.97 18.57
CA GLU A 66 -13.94 7.16 19.86
C GLU A 66 -14.56 8.35 20.62
N ALA A 67 -14.81 9.46 19.94
CA ALA A 67 -15.48 10.61 20.53
C ALA A 67 -16.90 10.26 20.99
N ASN A 68 -17.64 9.54 20.17
CA ASN A 68 -19.00 9.11 20.52
C ASN A 68 -19.02 8.17 21.73
N VAL A 69 -18.07 7.24 21.80
CA VAL A 69 -17.92 6.34 22.95
C VAL A 69 -17.64 7.13 24.22
N LEU A 70 -16.75 8.10 24.15
CA LEU A 70 -16.42 8.95 25.30
C LEU A 70 -17.64 9.72 25.77
N GLU A 71 -18.43 10.31 24.87
CA GLU A 71 -19.68 11.01 25.22
C GLU A 71 -20.69 10.07 25.89
N LEU A 72 -20.82 8.84 25.37
CA LEU A 72 -21.72 7.85 25.98
C LEU A 72 -21.26 7.42 27.37
N GLN A 73 -19.96 7.29 27.58
CA GLN A 73 -19.41 6.96 28.90
C GLN A 73 -19.67 8.08 29.90
N GLU A 74 -19.49 9.33 29.48
CA GLU A 74 -19.76 10.51 30.33
C GLU A 74 -21.25 10.58 30.69
N ALA A 75 -22.16 10.37 29.72
CA ALA A 75 -23.58 10.35 29.94
C ALA A 75 -24.00 9.20 30.89
N ALA A 76 -23.42 8.02 30.72
CA ALA A 76 -23.67 6.87 31.60
C ALA A 76 -23.21 7.15 33.02
N ASN A 77 -22.06 7.75 33.21
CA ASN A 77 -21.52 8.11 34.54
C ASN A 77 -22.41 9.16 35.22
N LEU A 78 -22.88 10.16 34.46
CA LEU A 78 -23.78 11.18 34.99
C LEU A 78 -25.11 10.55 35.43
N ASN A 79 -25.68 9.66 34.63
CA ASN A 79 -26.92 8.96 34.97
C ASN A 79 -26.76 8.09 36.21
N LEU A 80 -25.64 7.41 36.34
CA LEU A 80 -25.33 6.60 37.53
C LEU A 80 -25.23 7.48 38.78
N THR A 81 -24.58 8.61 38.70
CA THR A 81 -24.45 9.56 39.81
C THR A 81 -25.83 10.06 40.23
N LYS A 82 -26.69 10.45 39.28
CA LYS A 82 -28.06 10.88 39.58
C LYS A 82 -28.89 9.78 40.23
N ALA A 83 -28.75 8.55 39.77
CA ALA A 83 -29.43 7.40 40.38
C ALA A 83 -28.98 7.18 41.83
N GLN A 84 -27.70 7.32 42.09
CA GLN A 84 -27.18 7.18 43.47
C GLN A 84 -27.67 8.30 44.39
N GLU A 85 -27.76 9.53 43.87
CA GLU A 85 -28.32 10.66 44.62
C GLU A 85 -29.80 10.43 44.98
N LEU A 86 -30.59 9.93 44.03
CA LEU A 86 -32.00 9.59 44.30
C LEU A 86 -32.13 8.48 45.31
N VAL A 87 -31.33 7.46 45.25
CA VAL A 87 -31.33 6.39 46.25
C VAL A 87 -30.99 6.94 47.64
N ASN A 88 -30.02 7.82 47.73
CA ASN A 88 -29.64 8.44 49.02
C ASN A 88 -30.77 9.31 49.55
N GLU A 89 -31.45 10.11 48.73
CA GLU A 89 -32.64 10.88 49.11
C GLU A 89 -33.77 10.02 49.65
N LEU A 90 -34.03 8.88 48.97
CA LEU A 90 -35.05 7.93 49.40
C LEU A 90 -34.68 7.30 50.77
N LYS A 91 -33.43 7.00 51.02
CA LYS A 91 -32.95 6.49 52.31
C LYS A 91 -33.13 7.50 53.42
N GLU A 92 -32.86 8.78 53.15
CA GLU A 92 -33.08 9.87 54.12
C GLU A 92 -34.56 10.00 54.47
N ILE A 93 -35.45 9.98 53.48
CA ILE A 93 -36.90 10.02 53.70
C ILE A 93 -37.35 8.82 54.48
N ALA A 94 -36.90 7.63 54.18
CA ALA A 94 -37.30 6.41 54.89
C ALA A 94 -36.82 6.37 56.35
N ASN A 95 -35.75 7.08 56.66
CA ASN A 95 -35.18 7.14 58.04
C ASN A 95 -35.66 8.32 58.84
N ALA A 96 -36.40 9.22 58.19
CA ALA A 96 -37.00 10.38 58.87
C ALA A 96 -38.28 9.94 59.69
#